data_b6b97deebfde7b0f055b76e767bf93ff
#
_entry.id   b6b97deebfde7b0f055b76e767bf93ff
#
_cell.length_a   1.000
_cell.length_b   1.000
_cell.length_c   1.000
_cell.angle_alpha   90.00
_cell.angle_beta   90.00
_cell.angle_gamma   90.00
#
_symmetry.space_group_name_H-M   'P 1'
#
loop_
_entity.id
_entity.type
_entity.pdbx_description
1 polymer ?
#
loop_
_entity_poly.entity_id
_entity_poly.type
_entity_poly.pdbx_seq_one_letter_code
_entity_poly.pdbx_strand_id
1 'polypeptide(L)'
;MADGGEPGTVRPGGRTARVREAVLRAAEDALTEQGFSGLDLADIARRADVGKTTVYRRWGTVAALVADLLQDMAEQSAPRTETGSLLGDLTANALLVQRTLTDPRQGPLFKALIAAATGDARTAAALHRFYDIRVREWAPCVRQAVERGEVPQGTDAHEVVRAVSAPLYYHLLISGDRLDETTAARAAEAAVTAARAGVYVTDRGTKA
;
A
#
# COMPACT_ATOMS: atom_id res chain seq x y z
N MET A 1 -14.53 39.13 -42.32
CA MET A 1 -13.94 38.84 -40.98
C MET A 1 -14.27 37.40 -40.65
N ALA A 2 -13.31 36.51 -40.81
CA ALA A 2 -13.46 35.07 -40.54
C ALA A 2 -12.84 34.82 -39.17
N ASP A 3 -13.67 34.37 -38.25
CA ASP A 3 -13.27 33.95 -36.90
C ASP A 3 -12.74 32.52 -37.01
N GLY A 4 -11.42 32.37 -36.85
CA GLY A 4 -10.73 31.11 -36.86
C GLY A 4 -10.67 30.53 -35.44
N GLY A 5 -11.65 29.72 -35.06
CA GLY A 5 -11.62 28.92 -33.84
C GLY A 5 -10.47 27.90 -33.92
N GLU A 6 -9.44 28.04 -33.05
CA GLU A 6 -8.38 27.05 -32.89
C GLU A 6 -8.97 25.72 -32.40
N PRO A 7 -8.63 24.56 -32.99
CA PRO A 7 -9.01 23.27 -32.42
C PRO A 7 -8.21 23.01 -31.16
N GLY A 8 -8.92 22.90 -30.02
CA GLY A 8 -8.36 22.58 -28.72
C GLY A 8 -7.50 21.31 -28.76
N THR A 9 -6.24 21.45 -28.42
CA THR A 9 -5.23 20.37 -28.34
C THR A 9 -5.64 19.35 -27.28
N VAL A 10 -6.28 18.26 -27.70
CA VAL A 10 -6.52 17.10 -26.85
C VAL A 10 -5.16 16.48 -26.48
N ARG A 11 -4.71 16.66 -25.25
CA ARG A 11 -3.46 16.04 -24.73
C ARG A 11 -3.54 14.51 -24.91
N PRO A 12 -2.56 13.85 -25.57
CA PRO A 12 -2.60 12.42 -25.91
C PRO A 12 -2.68 11.47 -24.70
N GLY A 13 -2.42 11.92 -23.46
CA GLY A 13 -2.46 11.11 -22.25
C GLY A 13 -3.85 10.94 -21.61
N GLY A 14 -4.80 11.85 -21.84
CA GLY A 14 -6.05 11.90 -21.07
C GLY A 14 -6.97 10.68 -21.27
N ARG A 15 -7.12 10.16 -22.47
CA ARG A 15 -7.99 9.00 -22.75
C ARG A 15 -7.41 7.70 -22.20
N THR A 16 -6.12 7.48 -22.36
CA THR A 16 -5.42 6.28 -21.88
C THR A 16 -5.40 6.23 -20.35
N ALA A 17 -5.21 7.37 -19.69
CA ALA A 17 -5.25 7.46 -18.22
C ALA A 17 -6.66 7.16 -17.68
N ARG A 18 -7.72 7.74 -18.28
CA ARG A 18 -9.11 7.46 -17.89
C ARG A 18 -9.49 5.99 -18.05
N VAL A 19 -9.05 5.36 -19.15
CA VAL A 19 -9.29 3.92 -19.38
C VAL A 19 -8.59 3.10 -18.31
N ARG A 20 -7.32 3.41 -17.96
CA ARG A 20 -6.59 2.73 -16.89
C ARG A 20 -7.32 2.86 -15.56
N GLU A 21 -7.68 4.06 -15.18
CA GLU A 21 -8.41 4.35 -13.92
C GLU A 21 -9.74 3.58 -13.84
N ALA A 22 -10.54 3.57 -14.90
CA ALA A 22 -11.81 2.84 -14.94
C ALA A 22 -11.61 1.33 -14.78
N VAL A 23 -10.59 0.77 -15.42
CA VAL A 23 -10.27 -0.68 -15.34
C VAL A 23 -9.73 -1.04 -13.95
N LEU A 24 -8.86 -0.22 -13.35
CA LEU A 24 -8.33 -0.46 -12.00
C LEU A 24 -9.45 -0.39 -10.96
N ARG A 25 -10.37 0.57 -11.07
CA ARG A 25 -11.54 0.67 -10.18
C ARG A 25 -12.44 -0.55 -10.30
N ALA A 26 -12.73 -1.00 -11.52
CA ALA A 26 -13.54 -2.21 -11.74
C ALA A 26 -12.84 -3.48 -11.22
N ALA A 27 -11.51 -3.54 -11.29
CA ALA A 27 -10.73 -4.64 -10.72
C ALA A 27 -10.77 -4.64 -9.19
N GLU A 28 -10.67 -3.48 -8.55
CA GLU A 28 -10.81 -3.30 -7.10
C GLU A 28 -12.20 -3.77 -6.62
N ASP A 29 -13.27 -3.35 -7.30
CA ASP A 29 -14.64 -3.77 -6.99
C ASP A 29 -14.79 -5.29 -7.11
N ALA A 30 -14.33 -5.86 -8.21
CA ALA A 30 -14.42 -7.30 -8.45
C ALA A 30 -13.58 -8.13 -7.45
N LEU A 31 -12.38 -7.65 -7.06
CA LEU A 31 -11.56 -8.27 -6.00
C LEU A 31 -12.30 -8.30 -4.66
N THR A 32 -12.93 -7.19 -4.30
CA THR A 32 -13.67 -7.07 -3.04
C THR A 32 -14.90 -7.98 -3.00
N GLU A 33 -15.60 -8.11 -4.14
CA GLU A 33 -16.84 -8.89 -4.25
C GLU A 33 -16.59 -10.40 -4.37
N GLN A 34 -15.60 -10.81 -5.16
CA GLN A 34 -15.45 -12.18 -5.64
C GLN A 34 -14.12 -12.83 -5.24
N GLY A 35 -13.19 -12.04 -4.67
CA GLY A 35 -11.82 -12.48 -4.43
C GLY A 35 -11.03 -12.70 -5.73
N PHE A 36 -9.76 -13.07 -5.60
CA PHE A 36 -8.84 -13.20 -6.73
C PHE A 36 -9.23 -14.33 -7.71
N SER A 37 -9.67 -15.46 -7.19
CA SER A 37 -10.05 -16.64 -8.01
C SER A 37 -11.29 -16.40 -8.86
N GLY A 38 -12.14 -15.43 -8.50
CA GLY A 38 -13.31 -15.04 -9.28
C GLY A 38 -13.05 -13.98 -10.34
N LEU A 39 -11.80 -13.44 -10.42
CA LEU A 39 -11.49 -12.39 -11.38
C LEU A 39 -11.37 -12.93 -12.82
N ASP A 40 -12.05 -12.23 -13.73
CA ASP A 40 -11.91 -12.41 -15.18
C ASP A 40 -11.74 -11.06 -15.88
N LEU A 41 -10.73 -10.97 -16.77
CA LEU A 41 -10.45 -9.75 -17.53
C LEU A 41 -11.61 -9.32 -18.44
N ALA A 42 -12.43 -10.25 -18.93
CA ALA A 42 -13.58 -9.91 -19.74
C ALA A 42 -14.72 -9.31 -18.91
N ASP A 43 -14.93 -9.81 -17.67
CA ASP A 43 -15.89 -9.23 -16.74
C ASP A 43 -15.44 -7.82 -16.29
N ILE A 44 -14.16 -7.66 -15.96
CA ILE A 44 -13.58 -6.35 -15.59
C ILE A 44 -13.72 -5.35 -16.74
N ALA A 45 -13.45 -5.77 -17.99
CA ALA A 45 -13.64 -4.93 -19.17
C ALA A 45 -15.09 -4.45 -19.32
N ARG A 46 -16.06 -5.34 -19.10
CA ARG A 46 -17.48 -5.04 -19.12
C ARG A 46 -17.88 -4.05 -18.01
N ARG A 47 -17.41 -4.27 -16.79
CA ARG A 47 -17.66 -3.38 -15.63
C ARG A 47 -17.08 -1.98 -15.85
N ALA A 48 -15.91 -1.90 -16.49
CA ALA A 48 -15.22 -0.64 -16.75
C ALA A 48 -15.77 0.10 -18.00
N ASP A 49 -16.71 -0.50 -18.75
CA ASP A 49 -17.16 -0.01 -20.06
C ASP A 49 -16.01 0.21 -21.06
N VAL A 50 -15.08 -0.75 -21.11
CA VAL A 50 -13.89 -0.75 -21.96
C VAL A 50 -13.87 -1.99 -22.86
N GLY A 51 -13.45 -1.82 -24.10
CA GLY A 51 -13.35 -2.94 -25.03
C GLY A 51 -12.39 -4.03 -24.52
N LYS A 52 -12.82 -5.30 -24.54
CA LYS A 52 -12.02 -6.47 -24.09
C LYS A 52 -10.62 -6.48 -24.68
N THR A 53 -10.49 -6.24 -26.00
CA THR A 53 -9.20 -6.19 -26.69
C THR A 53 -8.23 -5.18 -26.06
N THR A 54 -8.74 -4.04 -25.57
CA THR A 54 -7.92 -3.02 -24.91
C THR A 54 -7.37 -3.54 -23.58
N VAL A 55 -8.21 -4.20 -22.78
CA VAL A 55 -7.81 -4.77 -21.48
C VAL A 55 -6.79 -5.90 -21.68
N TYR A 56 -7.09 -6.87 -22.56
CA TYR A 56 -6.17 -7.98 -22.84
C TYR A 56 -4.83 -7.53 -23.43
N ARG A 57 -4.82 -6.55 -24.34
CA ARG A 57 -3.58 -6.00 -24.90
C ARG A 57 -2.73 -5.32 -23.84
N ARG A 58 -3.33 -4.65 -22.84
CA ARG A 58 -2.59 -3.87 -21.85
C ARG A 58 -2.07 -4.74 -20.71
N TRP A 59 -2.89 -5.63 -20.18
CA TRP A 59 -2.55 -6.42 -18.98
C TRP A 59 -2.30 -7.90 -19.27
N GLY A 60 -3.03 -8.50 -20.19
CA GLY A 60 -2.86 -9.88 -20.62
C GLY A 60 -3.32 -10.91 -19.60
N THR A 61 -3.08 -10.68 -18.31
CA THR A 61 -3.44 -11.57 -17.20
C THR A 61 -4.03 -10.81 -16.01
N VAL A 62 -4.82 -11.50 -15.18
CA VAL A 62 -5.37 -10.97 -13.93
C VAL A 62 -4.23 -10.54 -12.98
N ALA A 63 -3.18 -11.36 -12.85
CA ALA A 63 -2.04 -11.03 -11.99
C ALA A 63 -1.31 -9.73 -12.43
N ALA A 64 -1.20 -9.49 -13.74
CA ALA A 64 -0.62 -8.24 -14.24
C ALA A 64 -1.51 -7.02 -13.97
N LEU A 65 -2.84 -7.19 -14.05
CA LEU A 65 -3.79 -6.14 -13.70
C LEU A 65 -3.74 -5.82 -12.19
N VAL A 66 -3.69 -6.84 -11.34
CA VAL A 66 -3.56 -6.68 -9.89
C VAL A 66 -2.22 -6.02 -9.51
N ALA A 67 -1.14 -6.33 -10.24
CA ALA A 67 0.14 -5.65 -10.04
C ALA A 67 0.08 -4.16 -10.38
N ASP A 68 -0.63 -3.77 -11.46
CA ASP A 68 -0.86 -2.36 -11.82
C ASP A 68 -1.76 -1.66 -10.80
N LEU A 69 -2.77 -2.35 -10.25
CA LEU A 69 -3.61 -1.84 -9.16
C LEU A 69 -2.79 -1.54 -7.90
N LEU A 70 -1.96 -2.47 -7.46
CA LEU A 70 -1.08 -2.28 -6.29
C LEU A 70 -0.08 -1.14 -6.48
N GLN A 71 0.46 -0.99 -7.69
CA GLN A 71 1.32 0.14 -8.01
C GLN A 71 0.55 1.47 -7.90
N ASP A 72 -0.64 1.55 -8.48
CA ASP A 72 -1.52 2.73 -8.42
C ASP A 72 -1.85 3.11 -6.97
N MET A 73 -2.22 2.14 -6.15
CA MET A 73 -2.48 2.33 -4.71
C MET A 73 -1.24 2.86 -3.97
N ALA A 74 -0.04 2.42 -4.32
CA ALA A 74 1.19 2.93 -3.73
C ALA A 74 1.47 4.38 -4.13
N GLU A 75 1.22 4.74 -5.40
CA GLU A 75 1.41 6.09 -5.94
C GLU A 75 0.39 7.10 -5.39
N GLN A 76 -0.83 6.65 -5.07
CA GLN A 76 -1.90 7.49 -4.53
C GLN A 76 -1.93 7.58 -3.01
N SER A 77 -1.03 6.87 -2.32
CA SER A 77 -1.03 6.86 -0.87
C SER A 77 -0.69 8.23 -0.27
N ALA A 78 -1.33 8.54 0.87
CA ALA A 78 -1.12 9.79 1.58
C ALA A 78 0.36 9.95 2.00
N PRO A 79 0.92 11.16 1.86
CA PRO A 79 2.29 11.42 2.27
C PRO A 79 2.45 11.21 3.79
N ARG A 80 3.69 10.91 4.19
CA ARG A 80 4.07 10.78 5.59
C ARG A 80 3.78 12.08 6.37
N THR A 81 3.22 11.92 7.57
CA THR A 81 3.08 13.02 8.54
C THR A 81 4.40 13.21 9.30
N GLU A 82 4.82 14.45 9.51
CA GLU A 82 5.98 14.82 10.34
C GLU A 82 5.49 15.55 11.58
N THR A 83 5.59 14.91 12.75
CA THR A 83 5.13 15.45 14.04
C THR A 83 6.26 16.01 14.89
N GLY A 84 7.51 15.77 14.50
CA GLY A 84 8.70 16.15 15.23
C GLY A 84 9.16 15.15 16.29
N SER A 85 8.48 14.01 16.45
CA SER A 85 8.87 12.93 17.35
C SER A 85 8.63 11.55 16.74
N LEU A 86 9.45 10.57 17.08
CA LEU A 86 9.29 9.21 16.58
C LEU A 86 7.93 8.62 16.97
N LEU A 87 7.51 8.81 18.22
CA LEU A 87 6.22 8.30 18.68
C LEU A 87 5.05 8.92 17.90
N GLY A 88 5.07 10.23 17.69
CA GLY A 88 4.03 10.92 16.93
C GLY A 88 3.97 10.43 15.48
N ASP A 89 5.12 10.32 14.82
CA ASP A 89 5.21 9.88 13.43
C ASP A 89 4.74 8.43 13.27
N LEU A 90 5.17 7.51 14.15
CA LEU A 90 4.76 6.10 14.10
C LEU A 90 3.30 5.90 14.53
N THR A 91 2.77 6.74 15.42
CA THR A 91 1.33 6.74 15.74
C THR A 91 0.52 7.17 14.52
N ALA A 92 0.94 8.20 13.79
CA ALA A 92 0.29 8.62 12.55
C ALA A 92 0.31 7.50 11.48
N ASN A 93 1.44 6.77 11.36
CA ASN A 93 1.54 5.59 10.51
C ASN A 93 0.55 4.49 10.93
N ALA A 94 0.54 4.12 12.21
CA ALA A 94 -0.34 3.08 12.73
C ALA A 94 -1.82 3.42 12.51
N LEU A 95 -2.21 4.67 12.74
CA LEU A 95 -3.58 5.15 12.49
C LEU A 95 -3.93 5.16 11.01
N LEU A 96 -3.00 5.48 10.12
CA LEU A 96 -3.21 5.37 8.68
C LEU A 96 -3.47 3.91 8.28
N VAL A 97 -2.64 2.98 8.73
CA VAL A 97 -2.82 1.54 8.48
C VAL A 97 -4.15 1.06 9.07
N GLN A 98 -4.45 1.40 10.31
CA GLN A 98 -5.70 1.03 10.99
C GLN A 98 -6.92 1.50 10.18
N ARG A 99 -6.98 2.77 9.77
CA ARG A 99 -8.08 3.32 8.95
C ARG A 99 -8.22 2.58 7.62
N THR A 100 -7.10 2.32 6.94
CA THR A 100 -7.09 1.55 5.69
C THR A 100 -7.67 0.14 5.89
N LEU A 101 -7.24 -0.57 6.93
CA LEU A 101 -7.66 -1.94 7.19
C LEU A 101 -9.10 -2.07 7.71
N THR A 102 -9.65 -1.01 8.33
CA THR A 102 -11.04 -0.97 8.80
C THR A 102 -12.00 -0.31 7.83
N ASP A 103 -11.50 0.28 6.76
CA ASP A 103 -12.33 0.82 5.69
C ASP A 103 -13.16 -0.31 5.05
N PRO A 104 -14.49 -0.11 4.86
CA PRO A 104 -15.39 -1.14 4.34
C PRO A 104 -15.00 -1.67 2.95
N ARG A 105 -14.26 -0.90 2.17
CA ARG A 105 -13.82 -1.25 0.81
C ARG A 105 -12.38 -1.76 0.82
N GLN A 106 -11.46 -1.06 1.48
CA GLN A 106 -10.03 -1.39 1.45
C GLN A 106 -9.68 -2.61 2.31
N GLY A 107 -10.30 -2.80 3.47
CA GLY A 107 -10.06 -3.96 4.32
C GLY A 107 -10.29 -5.31 3.60
N PRO A 108 -11.49 -5.54 3.00
CA PRO A 108 -11.74 -6.73 2.17
C PRO A 108 -10.78 -6.84 0.98
N LEU A 109 -10.44 -5.74 0.32
CA LEU A 109 -9.48 -5.72 -0.78
C LEU A 109 -8.09 -6.24 -0.33
N PHE A 110 -7.54 -5.73 0.79
CA PHE A 110 -6.26 -6.21 1.31
C PHE A 110 -6.30 -7.69 1.70
N LYS A 111 -7.40 -8.17 2.30
CA LYS A 111 -7.59 -9.60 2.56
C LYS A 111 -7.51 -10.44 1.28
N ALA A 112 -8.22 -10.00 0.22
CA ALA A 112 -8.22 -10.69 -1.06
C ALA A 112 -6.83 -10.69 -1.73
N LEU A 113 -6.10 -9.56 -1.68
CA LEU A 113 -4.76 -9.43 -2.23
C LEU A 113 -3.74 -10.31 -1.49
N ILE A 114 -3.80 -10.34 -0.16
CA ILE A 114 -2.90 -11.19 0.66
C ILE A 114 -3.19 -12.67 0.39
N ALA A 115 -4.47 -13.07 0.36
CA ALA A 115 -4.84 -14.44 0.03
C ALA A 115 -4.37 -14.84 -1.37
N ALA A 116 -4.52 -13.97 -2.36
CA ALA A 116 -4.03 -14.19 -3.72
C ALA A 116 -2.52 -14.39 -3.80
N ALA A 117 -1.76 -13.62 -3.04
CA ALA A 117 -0.31 -13.68 -3.00
C ALA A 117 0.23 -15.04 -2.47
N THR A 118 -0.56 -15.79 -1.72
CA THR A 118 -0.16 -17.15 -1.27
C THR A 118 -0.16 -18.19 -2.39
N GLY A 119 -0.91 -17.95 -3.46
CA GLY A 119 -1.07 -18.90 -4.58
C GLY A 119 -0.50 -18.42 -5.93
N ASP A 120 -0.14 -17.13 -6.05
CA ASP A 120 0.37 -16.55 -7.30
C ASP A 120 1.63 -15.73 -7.06
N ALA A 121 2.76 -16.18 -7.63
CA ALA A 121 4.07 -15.56 -7.42
C ALA A 121 4.17 -14.11 -7.97
N ARG A 122 3.41 -13.77 -9.03
CA ARG A 122 3.40 -12.40 -9.59
C ARG A 122 2.66 -11.45 -8.67
N THR A 123 1.52 -11.89 -8.15
CA THR A 123 0.76 -11.15 -7.15
C THR A 123 1.57 -10.98 -5.86
N ALA A 124 2.27 -12.03 -5.39
CA ALA A 124 3.18 -11.95 -4.25
C ALA A 124 4.27 -10.89 -4.47
N ALA A 125 4.97 -10.94 -5.62
CA ALA A 125 6.00 -9.97 -5.95
C ALA A 125 5.46 -8.52 -6.04
N ALA A 126 4.24 -8.34 -6.53
CA ALA A 126 3.60 -7.02 -6.59
C ALA A 126 3.23 -6.51 -5.19
N LEU A 127 2.69 -7.38 -4.33
CA LEU A 127 2.36 -7.06 -2.94
C LEU A 127 3.62 -6.74 -2.13
N HIS A 128 4.71 -7.48 -2.30
CA HIS A 128 6.00 -7.17 -1.67
C HIS A 128 6.50 -5.79 -2.09
N ARG A 129 6.45 -5.45 -3.38
CA ARG A 129 6.85 -4.11 -3.87
C ARG A 129 5.99 -2.99 -3.27
N PHE A 130 4.67 -3.21 -3.16
CA PHE A 130 3.77 -2.27 -2.51
C PHE A 130 4.21 -1.97 -1.08
N TYR A 131 4.42 -3.01 -0.25
CA TYR A 131 4.85 -2.83 1.13
C TYR A 131 6.26 -2.25 1.25
N ASP A 132 7.19 -2.61 0.37
CA ASP A 132 8.51 -2.01 0.33
C ASP A 132 8.48 -0.50 0.05
N ILE A 133 7.58 -0.05 -0.82
CA ILE A 133 7.37 1.39 -1.07
C ILE A 133 6.86 2.05 0.20
N ARG A 134 5.85 1.46 0.86
CA ARG A 134 5.27 2.00 2.10
C ARG A 134 6.30 2.08 3.24
N VAL A 135 7.08 1.03 3.43
CA VAL A 135 8.15 1.01 4.44
C VAL A 135 9.20 2.08 4.15
N ARG A 136 9.65 2.22 2.89
CA ARG A 136 10.63 3.26 2.49
C ARG A 136 10.11 4.67 2.70
N GLU A 137 8.83 4.90 2.51
CA GLU A 137 8.20 6.22 2.71
C GLU A 137 8.24 6.65 4.20
N TRP A 138 8.04 5.70 5.12
CA TRP A 138 8.05 5.98 6.55
C TRP A 138 9.43 5.86 7.21
N ALA A 139 10.36 5.12 6.64
CA ALA A 139 11.71 4.94 7.19
C ALA A 139 12.46 6.25 7.52
N PRO A 140 12.28 7.39 6.80
CA PRO A 140 12.91 8.64 7.17
C PRO A 140 12.60 9.13 8.59
N CYS A 141 11.39 8.89 9.14
CA CYS A 141 11.07 9.34 10.51
C CYS A 141 11.96 8.65 11.55
N VAL A 142 12.30 7.37 11.34
CA VAL A 142 13.19 6.64 12.24
C VAL A 142 14.63 7.15 12.10
N ARG A 143 15.11 7.42 10.88
CA ARG A 143 16.46 8.01 10.67
C ARG A 143 16.58 9.37 11.34
N GLN A 144 15.57 10.23 11.20
CA GLN A 144 15.52 11.52 11.89
C GLN A 144 15.51 11.33 13.42
N ALA A 145 14.83 10.32 13.94
CA ALA A 145 14.83 9.99 15.36
C ALA A 145 16.22 9.53 15.86
N VAL A 146 16.98 8.80 15.05
CA VAL A 146 18.39 8.47 15.32
C VAL A 146 19.22 9.76 15.41
N GLU A 147 19.06 10.70 14.46
CA GLU A 147 19.76 11.99 14.45
C GLU A 147 19.43 12.84 15.68
N ARG A 148 18.18 12.81 16.15
CA ARG A 148 17.73 13.50 17.38
C ARG A 148 18.14 12.77 18.68
N GLY A 149 18.71 11.55 18.58
CA GLY A 149 19.09 10.75 19.76
C GLY A 149 17.90 10.09 20.47
N GLU A 150 16.72 9.98 19.83
CA GLU A 150 15.55 9.31 20.39
C GLU A 150 15.69 7.77 20.43
N VAL A 151 16.49 7.22 19.50
CA VAL A 151 16.81 5.80 19.40
C VAL A 151 18.29 5.60 19.06
N PRO A 152 18.89 4.43 19.38
CA PRO A 152 20.32 4.18 19.19
C PRO A 152 20.77 4.29 17.74
N GLN A 153 22.06 4.61 17.55
CA GLN A 153 22.72 4.50 16.24
C GLN A 153 22.67 3.05 15.74
N GLY A 154 22.54 2.88 14.41
CA GLY A 154 22.44 1.57 13.79
C GLY A 154 21.04 0.93 13.86
N THR A 155 20.03 1.63 14.39
CA THR A 155 18.63 1.16 14.36
C THR A 155 18.16 0.97 12.92
N ASP A 156 17.67 -0.23 12.60
CA ASP A 156 17.08 -0.53 11.28
C ASP A 156 15.70 0.14 11.15
N ALA A 157 15.66 1.19 10.35
CA ALA A 157 14.46 1.98 10.15
C ALA A 157 13.33 1.17 9.48
N HIS A 158 13.65 0.22 8.63
CA HIS A 158 12.66 -0.60 7.96
C HIS A 158 12.01 -1.60 8.93
N GLU A 159 12.81 -2.21 9.82
CA GLU A 159 12.28 -3.13 10.83
C GLU A 159 11.38 -2.41 11.84
N VAL A 160 11.73 -1.21 12.26
CA VAL A 160 10.87 -0.40 13.13
C VAL A 160 9.51 -0.12 12.48
N VAL A 161 9.49 0.29 11.21
CA VAL A 161 8.23 0.56 10.48
C VAL A 161 7.40 -0.72 10.31
N ARG A 162 8.04 -1.85 10.00
CA ARG A 162 7.35 -3.16 9.91
C ARG A 162 6.75 -3.56 11.25
N ALA A 163 7.45 -3.35 12.35
CA ALA A 163 6.98 -3.68 13.69
C ALA A 163 5.71 -2.91 14.10
N VAL A 164 5.52 -1.69 13.58
CA VAL A 164 4.29 -0.92 13.79
C VAL A 164 3.10 -1.57 13.10
N SER A 165 3.26 -1.98 11.84
CA SER A 165 2.13 -2.49 11.04
C SER A 165 1.82 -3.96 11.26
N ALA A 166 2.80 -4.80 11.60
CA ALA A 166 2.63 -6.24 11.74
C ALA A 166 1.46 -6.67 12.67
N PRO A 167 1.31 -6.13 13.90
CA PRO A 167 0.20 -6.49 14.77
C PRO A 167 -1.16 -6.07 14.20
N LEU A 168 -1.23 -4.99 13.42
CA LEU A 168 -2.48 -4.53 12.81
C LEU A 168 -2.97 -5.50 11.73
N TYR A 169 -2.05 -6.03 10.92
CA TYR A 169 -2.36 -7.10 9.96
C TYR A 169 -2.73 -8.41 10.66
N TYR A 170 -2.11 -8.73 11.80
CA TYR A 170 -2.52 -9.87 12.60
C TYR A 170 -3.99 -9.76 13.05
N HIS A 171 -4.41 -8.57 13.53
CA HIS A 171 -5.81 -8.31 13.86
C HIS A 171 -6.74 -8.46 12.65
N LEU A 172 -6.36 -7.93 11.49
CA LEU A 172 -7.15 -8.04 10.26
C LEU A 172 -7.37 -9.49 9.81
N LEU A 173 -6.31 -10.31 9.90
CA LEU A 173 -6.26 -11.62 9.22
C LEU A 173 -6.56 -12.79 10.14
N ILE A 174 -6.24 -12.69 11.44
CA ILE A 174 -6.16 -13.85 12.34
C ILE A 174 -7.04 -13.69 13.57
N SER A 175 -6.86 -12.62 14.39
CA SER A 175 -7.50 -12.58 15.71
C SER A 175 -9.00 -12.34 15.66
N GLY A 176 -9.50 -11.65 14.64
CA GLY A 176 -10.91 -11.23 14.57
C GLY A 176 -11.31 -10.19 15.60
N ASP A 177 -10.37 -9.73 16.43
CA ASP A 177 -10.61 -8.68 17.42
C ASP A 177 -10.78 -7.32 16.73
N ARG A 178 -11.41 -6.39 17.46
CA ARG A 178 -11.60 -5.04 16.96
C ARG A 178 -10.28 -4.32 16.75
N LEU A 179 -10.04 -3.87 15.52
CA LEU A 179 -8.90 -3.03 15.16
C LEU A 179 -9.31 -1.56 15.29
N ASP A 180 -9.09 -0.97 16.46
CA ASP A 180 -9.40 0.43 16.76
C ASP A 180 -8.14 1.31 16.90
N GLU A 181 -8.34 2.60 17.15
CA GLU A 181 -7.26 3.56 17.34
C GLU A 181 -6.38 3.24 18.56
N THR A 182 -6.94 2.65 19.61
CA THR A 182 -6.18 2.21 20.80
C THR A 182 -5.21 1.09 20.44
N THR A 183 -5.65 0.14 19.60
CA THR A 183 -4.79 -0.93 19.09
C THR A 183 -3.66 -0.37 18.22
N ALA A 184 -3.97 0.62 17.37
CA ALA A 184 -2.97 1.29 16.54
C ALA A 184 -1.94 2.06 17.39
N ALA A 185 -2.38 2.85 18.38
CA ALA A 185 -1.50 3.59 19.27
C ALA A 185 -0.58 2.64 20.07
N ARG A 186 -1.12 1.54 20.58
CA ARG A 186 -0.34 0.51 21.30
C ARG A 186 0.72 -0.14 20.41
N ALA A 187 0.43 -0.40 19.13
CA ALA A 187 1.40 -0.93 18.20
C ALA A 187 2.57 0.03 17.96
N ALA A 188 2.28 1.34 17.82
CA ALA A 188 3.31 2.36 17.70
C ALA A 188 4.16 2.48 18.98
N GLU A 189 3.55 2.52 20.16
CA GLU A 189 4.25 2.57 21.46
C GLU A 189 5.17 1.37 21.67
N ALA A 190 4.71 0.16 21.32
CA ALA A 190 5.51 -1.06 21.41
C ALA A 190 6.74 -1.00 20.52
N ALA A 191 6.56 -0.57 19.25
CA ALA A 191 7.65 -0.43 18.29
C ALA A 191 8.68 0.63 18.75
N VAL A 192 8.22 1.79 19.24
CA VAL A 192 9.10 2.84 19.78
C VAL A 192 9.86 2.36 21.02
N THR A 193 9.18 1.67 21.93
CA THR A 193 9.81 1.11 23.14
C THR A 193 10.90 0.11 22.79
N ALA A 194 10.62 -0.81 21.86
CA ALA A 194 11.60 -1.78 21.35
C ALA A 194 12.78 -1.08 20.63
N ALA A 195 12.51 -0.06 19.81
CA ALA A 195 13.54 0.71 19.14
C ALA A 195 14.48 1.43 20.12
N ARG A 196 13.92 2.07 21.15
CA ARG A 196 14.69 2.73 22.24
C ARG A 196 15.52 1.74 23.04
N ALA A 197 15.03 0.52 23.22
CA ALA A 197 15.77 -0.56 23.89
C ALA A 197 16.85 -1.20 22.99
N GLY A 198 17.00 -0.75 21.73
CA GLY A 198 18.01 -1.29 20.81
C GLY A 198 17.66 -2.62 20.15
N VAL A 199 16.40 -3.08 20.25
CA VAL A 199 15.95 -4.37 19.65
C VAL A 199 16.22 -4.44 18.14
N TYR A 200 16.16 -3.29 17.45
CA TYR A 200 16.33 -3.19 15.99
C TYR A 200 17.73 -2.67 15.59
N VAL A 201 18.70 -2.69 16.48
CA VAL A 201 20.08 -2.35 16.13
C VAL A 201 20.67 -3.50 15.35
N THR A 202 21.11 -3.23 14.12
CA THR A 202 21.85 -4.20 13.33
C THR A 202 23.33 -4.05 13.62
N ASP A 203 23.96 -5.06 14.20
CA ASP A 203 25.41 -5.13 14.37
C ASP A 203 26.11 -5.03 13.00
N ARG A 204 26.69 -3.88 12.69
CA ARG A 204 27.57 -3.70 11.54
C ARG A 204 29.02 -4.10 11.87
N GLY A 205 29.20 -5.01 12.79
CA GLY A 205 30.51 -5.40 13.27
C GLY A 205 30.64 -6.88 13.55
N THR A 206 30.63 -7.71 12.52
CA THR A 206 31.49 -8.92 12.48
C THR A 206 31.35 -9.55 11.09
N LYS A 207 32.03 -8.98 10.08
CA LYS A 207 32.56 -9.78 8.99
C LYS A 207 33.99 -10.07 9.37
N ALA A 208 34.22 -11.25 9.97
CA ALA A 208 35.52 -11.89 9.99
C ALA A 208 35.78 -12.53 8.62
#